data_d5c0a2895637656ef006ca7d5d886d27
#
_entry.id   d5c0a2895637656ef006ca7d5d886d27
#
_cell.length_a   1.000
_cell.length_b   1.000
_cell.length_c   1.000
_cell.angle_alpha   90.00
_cell.angle_beta   90.00
_cell.angle_gamma   90.00
#
_symmetry.space_group_name_H-M   'P 1'
#
loop_
_entity.id
_entity.type
_entity.pdbx_description
1 polymer ?
#
loop_
_entity_poly.entity_id
_entity_poly.type
_entity_poly.pdbx_seq_one_letter_code
_entity_poly.pdbx_strand_id
1 'polypeptide(L)'
;PLHVAGDRTKATARTIMARLPTGGWARDDAAEVTVQTAAGEILPVAVLSHVSNGHTLIQFPRRGNEAWYWAYAAHPNAKAKRMPPVHEGMTVEIREWAGDNFESWPAVRNGLEKSKVIGCFPVAEIIQNVNPARPSAPSGLTVSYRGVLEIKKTGVYRFFVNSEDASFLFIGGFKVCERTGSNVPVTGEVAMQSTGSKLNLAAGRHPFEIHQVTSDNPGASGRCYLLWTQPDTPA
;
A
#
# COMPACT_ATOMS: atom_id res chain seq x y z
N PRO A 1 -12.32 -7.77 -19.00
CA PRO A 1 -10.99 -7.35 -19.46
C PRO A 1 -10.39 -6.28 -18.55
N LEU A 2 -9.06 -6.24 -18.47
CA LEU A 2 -8.27 -5.21 -17.82
C LEU A 2 -7.52 -4.42 -18.90
N HIS A 3 -7.65 -3.10 -18.89
CA HIS A 3 -6.96 -2.24 -19.85
C HIS A 3 -5.82 -1.50 -19.15
N VAL A 4 -4.62 -1.55 -19.72
CA VAL A 4 -3.45 -0.81 -19.25
C VAL A 4 -3.42 0.55 -19.95
N ALA A 5 -3.79 1.59 -19.21
CA ALA A 5 -3.77 2.97 -19.70
C ALA A 5 -2.35 3.57 -19.63
N GLY A 6 -2.11 4.63 -20.43
CA GLY A 6 -0.87 5.40 -20.44
C GLY A 6 0.12 4.99 -21.51
N ASP A 7 1.27 5.67 -21.54
CA ASP A 7 2.36 5.39 -22.50
C ASP A 7 3.11 4.13 -22.09
N ARG A 8 2.77 3.03 -22.76
CA ARG A 8 3.30 1.70 -22.48
C ARG A 8 4.74 1.51 -22.93
N THR A 9 5.21 2.31 -23.85
CA THR A 9 6.60 2.23 -24.37
C THR A 9 7.61 2.77 -23.37
N LYS A 10 7.19 3.69 -22.51
CA LYS A 10 8.02 4.30 -21.46
C LYS A 10 7.85 3.65 -20.08
N ALA A 11 6.91 2.70 -19.95
CA ALA A 11 6.67 2.08 -18.66
C ALA A 11 7.79 1.10 -18.30
N THR A 12 8.49 1.41 -17.23
CA THR A 12 9.58 0.59 -16.66
C THR A 12 9.09 -0.51 -15.71
N ALA A 13 7.85 -0.41 -15.25
CA ALA A 13 7.27 -1.39 -14.34
C ALA A 13 7.16 -2.77 -15.01
N ARG A 14 7.68 -3.80 -14.31
CA ARG A 14 7.63 -5.20 -14.75
C ARG A 14 6.34 -5.90 -14.37
N THR A 15 5.57 -5.30 -13.48
CA THR A 15 4.32 -5.84 -12.99
C THR A 15 3.18 -4.84 -13.17
N ILE A 16 1.96 -5.38 -13.22
CA ILE A 16 0.71 -4.64 -13.26
C ILE A 16 -0.06 -4.97 -12.01
N MET A 17 -0.67 -3.97 -11.39
CA MET A 17 -1.66 -4.16 -10.35
C MET A 17 -3.05 -3.86 -10.88
N ALA A 18 -4.01 -4.69 -10.48
CA ALA A 18 -5.39 -4.51 -10.84
C ALA A 18 -6.32 -4.79 -9.67
N ARG A 19 -7.35 -3.98 -9.56
CA ARG A 19 -8.44 -4.17 -8.62
C ARG A 19 -9.61 -4.82 -9.35
N LEU A 20 -9.97 -6.02 -8.93
CA LEU A 20 -11.06 -6.78 -9.51
C LEU A 20 -12.31 -6.67 -8.63
N PRO A 21 -13.47 -6.28 -9.18
CA PRO A 21 -14.73 -6.37 -8.44
C PRO A 21 -15.14 -7.84 -8.37
N THR A 22 -14.76 -8.53 -7.31
CA THR A 22 -15.03 -9.97 -7.13
C THR A 22 -16.26 -10.25 -6.30
N GLY A 23 -16.86 -9.26 -5.68
CA GLY A 23 -18.15 -9.21 -4.99
C GLY A 23 -18.88 -10.53 -4.65
N GLY A 24 -18.30 -11.38 -3.79
CA GLY A 24 -18.85 -12.68 -3.42
C GLY A 24 -18.61 -13.82 -4.45
N TRP A 25 -17.96 -13.53 -5.58
CA TRP A 25 -17.67 -14.53 -6.62
C TRP A 25 -16.35 -15.28 -6.37
N ALA A 26 -15.39 -14.62 -5.69
CA ALA A 26 -14.13 -15.25 -5.34
C ALA A 26 -14.23 -15.90 -3.95
N ARG A 27 -13.56 -17.05 -3.80
CA ARG A 27 -13.40 -17.70 -2.48
C ARG A 27 -12.62 -16.82 -1.53
N ASP A 28 -12.64 -17.16 -0.25
CA ASP A 28 -12.05 -16.34 0.82
C ASP A 28 -10.56 -16.01 0.65
N ASP A 29 -9.83 -16.86 -0.06
CA ASP A 29 -8.40 -16.66 -0.37
C ASP A 29 -8.14 -16.16 -1.79
N ALA A 30 -9.20 -15.97 -2.59
CA ALA A 30 -9.14 -15.64 -4.02
C ALA A 30 -8.22 -16.57 -4.84
N ALA A 31 -8.09 -17.83 -4.41
CA ALA A 31 -7.12 -18.79 -4.97
C ALA A 31 -7.38 -19.12 -6.45
N GLU A 32 -8.60 -18.96 -6.94
CA GLU A 32 -9.01 -19.22 -8.32
C GLU A 32 -8.81 -18.04 -9.27
N VAL A 33 -8.42 -16.86 -8.75
CA VAL A 33 -8.21 -15.70 -9.64
C VAL A 33 -7.04 -15.95 -10.57
N THR A 34 -7.33 -15.90 -11.87
CA THR A 34 -6.35 -16.09 -12.96
C THR A 34 -6.31 -14.89 -13.87
N VAL A 35 -5.15 -14.64 -14.47
CA VAL A 35 -4.95 -13.60 -15.48
C VAL A 35 -4.36 -14.22 -16.74
N GLN A 36 -4.85 -13.80 -17.89
CA GLN A 36 -4.36 -14.22 -19.20
C GLN A 36 -4.03 -13.00 -20.07
N THR A 37 -3.05 -13.15 -20.95
CA THR A 37 -2.82 -12.23 -22.07
C THR A 37 -3.91 -12.39 -23.13
N ALA A 38 -3.97 -11.48 -24.11
CA ALA A 38 -4.86 -11.63 -25.27
C ALA A 38 -4.57 -12.91 -26.08
N ALA A 39 -3.34 -13.39 -26.06
CA ALA A 39 -2.93 -14.65 -26.71
C ALA A 39 -3.26 -15.91 -25.89
N GLY A 40 -3.88 -15.78 -24.71
CA GLY A 40 -4.26 -16.90 -23.86
C GLY A 40 -3.16 -17.42 -22.93
N GLU A 41 -2.00 -16.77 -22.84
CA GLU A 41 -0.97 -17.13 -21.87
C GLU A 41 -1.47 -16.89 -20.44
N ILE A 42 -1.49 -17.93 -19.59
CA ILE A 42 -1.85 -17.81 -18.18
C ILE A 42 -0.66 -17.28 -17.41
N LEU A 43 -0.83 -16.09 -16.80
CA LEU A 43 0.18 -15.41 -16.01
C LEU A 43 0.12 -15.81 -14.53
N PRO A 44 1.28 -15.82 -13.83
CA PRO A 44 1.28 -15.98 -12.40
C PRO A 44 0.71 -14.73 -11.72
N VAL A 45 -0.05 -14.94 -10.64
CA VAL A 45 -0.78 -13.88 -9.93
C VAL A 45 -0.39 -13.89 -8.44
N ALA A 46 -0.06 -12.73 -7.90
CA ALA A 46 -0.05 -12.49 -6.47
C ALA A 46 -1.38 -11.85 -6.04
N VAL A 47 -2.04 -12.38 -5.03
CA VAL A 47 -3.16 -11.73 -4.36
C VAL A 47 -2.58 -10.86 -3.27
N LEU A 48 -2.74 -9.54 -3.41
CA LEU A 48 -2.23 -8.55 -2.46
C LEU A 48 -3.21 -8.28 -1.33
N SER A 49 -4.50 -8.26 -1.66
CA SER A 49 -5.59 -8.19 -0.69
C SER A 49 -6.87 -8.77 -1.28
N HIS A 50 -7.74 -9.29 -0.43
CA HIS A 50 -9.04 -9.81 -0.80
C HIS A 50 -10.10 -9.41 0.24
N VAL A 51 -11.26 -9.00 -0.24
CA VAL A 51 -12.45 -8.70 0.56
C VAL A 51 -13.59 -9.54 0.00
N SER A 52 -14.11 -10.49 0.78
CA SER A 52 -15.05 -11.53 0.32
C SER A 52 -16.27 -10.99 -0.44
N ASN A 53 -16.88 -9.90 0.02
CA ASN A 53 -18.02 -9.25 -0.64
C ASN A 53 -17.64 -7.96 -1.40
N GLY A 54 -16.38 -7.82 -1.77
CA GLY A 54 -15.87 -6.57 -2.34
C GLY A 54 -14.93 -6.80 -3.51
N HIS A 55 -13.69 -6.48 -3.32
CA HIS A 55 -12.68 -6.46 -4.37
C HIS A 55 -11.50 -7.33 -4.01
N THR A 56 -10.87 -7.86 -5.04
CA THR A 56 -9.56 -8.52 -4.94
C THR A 56 -8.52 -7.64 -5.62
N LEU A 57 -7.46 -7.31 -4.90
CA LEU A 57 -6.29 -6.65 -5.47
C LEU A 57 -5.28 -7.70 -5.87
N ILE A 58 -4.89 -7.67 -7.12
CA ILE A 58 -3.92 -8.61 -7.69
C ILE A 58 -2.73 -7.90 -8.31
N GLN A 59 -1.62 -8.61 -8.37
CA GLN A 59 -0.42 -8.21 -9.11
C GLN A 59 -0.01 -9.36 -10.04
N PHE A 60 0.39 -9.03 -11.27
CA PHE A 60 0.83 -9.99 -12.27
C PHE A 60 1.90 -9.40 -13.19
N PRO A 61 2.76 -10.22 -13.83
CA PRO A 61 3.79 -9.75 -14.71
C PRO A 61 3.23 -9.04 -15.93
N ARG A 62 3.85 -7.94 -16.31
CA ARG A 62 3.59 -7.29 -17.58
C ARG A 62 4.21 -8.10 -18.72
N ARG A 63 3.53 -8.17 -19.86
CA ARG A 63 4.02 -8.80 -21.09
C ARG A 63 4.22 -7.76 -22.18
N GLY A 64 5.47 -7.36 -22.40
CA GLY A 64 5.82 -6.42 -23.46
C GLY A 64 4.92 -5.18 -23.51
N ASN A 65 4.39 -4.90 -24.68
CA ASN A 65 3.47 -3.79 -24.94
C ASN A 65 1.99 -4.21 -24.91
N GLU A 66 1.67 -5.36 -24.31
CA GLU A 66 0.29 -5.83 -24.17
C GLU A 66 -0.59 -4.73 -23.54
N ALA A 67 -1.73 -4.47 -24.19
CA ALA A 67 -2.68 -3.47 -23.73
C ALA A 67 -3.82 -4.06 -22.92
N TRP A 68 -4.12 -5.34 -23.18
CA TRP A 68 -5.30 -6.00 -22.65
C TRP A 68 -4.93 -7.29 -21.95
N TYR A 69 -5.53 -7.49 -20.80
CA TYR A 69 -5.44 -8.71 -20.02
C TYR A 69 -6.84 -9.14 -19.63
N TRP A 70 -7.03 -10.44 -19.51
CA TRP A 70 -8.30 -11.03 -19.09
C TRP A 70 -8.13 -11.57 -17.68
N ALA A 71 -8.92 -11.07 -16.75
CA ALA A 71 -8.94 -11.60 -15.37
C ALA A 71 -10.25 -12.37 -15.16
N TYR A 72 -10.11 -13.54 -14.57
CA TYR A 72 -11.19 -14.45 -14.26
C TYR A 72 -11.21 -14.72 -12.76
N ALA A 73 -12.41 -14.70 -12.17
CA ALA A 73 -12.69 -15.13 -10.81
C ALA A 73 -13.80 -16.20 -10.87
N ALA A 74 -13.92 -16.99 -9.81
CA ALA A 74 -14.99 -17.96 -9.64
C ALA A 74 -15.02 -19.15 -10.63
N HIS A 75 -13.90 -19.50 -11.25
CA HIS A 75 -13.84 -20.74 -12.02
C HIS A 75 -13.42 -21.90 -11.10
N PRO A 76 -14.28 -22.87 -10.79
CA PRO A 76 -14.04 -23.87 -9.75
C PRO A 76 -12.81 -24.77 -10.02
N ASN A 77 -12.43 -24.90 -11.30
CA ASN A 77 -11.29 -25.72 -11.74
C ASN A 77 -10.11 -24.87 -12.24
N ALA A 78 -10.09 -23.56 -11.98
CA ALA A 78 -9.00 -22.72 -12.43
C ALA A 78 -7.72 -23.08 -11.66
N LYS A 79 -6.71 -23.54 -12.39
CA LYS A 79 -5.37 -23.74 -11.88
C LYS A 79 -4.60 -22.42 -11.98
N ALA A 80 -4.87 -21.52 -11.05
CA ALA A 80 -4.16 -20.25 -11.00
C ALA A 80 -2.67 -20.49 -10.71
N LYS A 81 -1.81 -19.91 -11.55
CA LYS A 81 -0.39 -19.83 -11.24
C LYS A 81 -0.20 -18.75 -10.17
N ARG A 82 0.52 -19.05 -9.11
CA ARG A 82 0.83 -18.11 -8.03
C ARG A 82 2.25 -17.59 -8.13
N MET A 83 2.43 -16.36 -7.72
CA MET A 83 3.73 -15.74 -7.50
C MET A 83 3.72 -14.99 -6.18
N PRO A 84 4.88 -14.81 -5.52
CA PRO A 84 4.96 -13.89 -4.40
C PRO A 84 4.72 -12.46 -4.88
N PRO A 85 4.22 -11.54 -4.03
CA PRO A 85 4.15 -10.13 -4.34
C PRO A 85 5.53 -9.59 -4.76
N VAL A 86 5.57 -8.85 -5.85
CA VAL A 86 6.77 -8.17 -6.32
C VAL A 86 6.65 -6.70 -5.98
N HIS A 87 7.51 -6.23 -5.12
CA HIS A 87 7.57 -4.82 -4.74
C HIS A 87 8.47 -4.06 -5.72
N GLU A 88 7.89 -3.60 -6.82
CA GLU A 88 8.54 -2.68 -7.76
C GLU A 88 8.00 -1.28 -7.52
N GLY A 89 8.82 -0.44 -6.90
CA GLY A 89 8.38 0.88 -6.49
C GLY A 89 7.51 0.86 -5.24
N MET A 90 6.60 1.78 -5.15
CA MET A 90 5.68 1.92 -4.03
C MET A 90 4.23 1.88 -4.52
N THR A 91 3.36 1.34 -3.71
CA THR A 91 1.92 1.31 -3.94
C THR A 91 1.18 2.00 -2.82
N VAL A 92 0.08 2.62 -3.14
CA VAL A 92 -0.87 3.15 -2.17
C VAL A 92 -2.19 2.42 -2.27
N GLU A 93 -2.73 2.02 -1.13
CA GLU A 93 -4.09 1.52 -0.96
C GLU A 93 -4.86 2.48 -0.07
N ILE A 94 -6.03 2.89 -0.52
CA ILE A 94 -6.92 3.80 0.19
C ILE A 94 -8.18 3.06 0.57
N ARG A 95 -8.61 3.20 1.82
CA ARG A 95 -9.84 2.60 2.34
C ARG A 95 -10.71 3.64 3.05
N GLU A 96 -12.02 3.44 3.04
CA GLU A 96 -12.94 4.10 3.96
C GLU A 96 -12.67 3.57 5.37
N TRP A 97 -12.37 4.46 6.30
CA TRP A 97 -12.10 4.05 7.68
C TRP A 97 -13.36 3.49 8.35
N ALA A 98 -13.27 2.29 8.88
CA ALA A 98 -14.35 1.60 9.58
C ALA A 98 -13.96 1.16 10.99
N GLY A 99 -12.95 1.78 11.58
CA GLY A 99 -12.52 1.51 12.95
C GLY A 99 -13.08 2.52 13.95
N ASP A 100 -13.06 2.14 15.22
CA ASP A 100 -13.60 2.96 16.31
C ASP A 100 -12.57 3.94 16.87
N ASN A 101 -11.29 3.57 16.86
CA ASN A 101 -10.21 4.41 17.33
C ASN A 101 -8.87 4.05 16.65
N PHE A 102 -7.88 4.93 16.80
CA PHE A 102 -6.53 4.78 16.24
C PHE A 102 -5.42 5.03 17.26
N GLU A 103 -5.71 4.73 18.54
CA GLU A 103 -4.77 4.89 19.67
C GLU A 103 -3.69 3.80 19.72
N SER A 104 -3.83 2.74 18.94
CA SER A 104 -2.87 1.66 18.89
C SER A 104 -2.90 0.89 17.57
N TRP A 105 -1.78 0.22 17.24
CA TRP A 105 -1.75 -0.62 16.04
C TRP A 105 -2.78 -1.77 16.03
N PRO A 106 -3.03 -2.49 17.12
CA PRO A 106 -4.09 -3.50 17.13
C PRO A 106 -5.48 -2.94 16.80
N ALA A 107 -5.82 -1.76 17.29
CA ALA A 107 -7.09 -1.10 16.99
C ALA A 107 -7.16 -0.70 15.51
N VAL A 108 -6.08 -0.11 14.98
CA VAL A 108 -5.99 0.28 13.57
C VAL A 108 -6.06 -0.94 12.65
N ARG A 109 -5.36 -2.02 12.98
CA ARG A 109 -5.41 -3.27 12.20
C ARG A 109 -6.83 -3.85 12.13
N ASN A 110 -7.53 -3.91 13.26
CA ASN A 110 -8.92 -4.34 13.30
C ASN A 110 -9.84 -3.43 12.45
N GLY A 111 -9.63 -2.11 12.50
CA GLY A 111 -10.33 -1.17 11.64
C GLY A 111 -10.04 -1.39 10.15
N LEU A 112 -8.76 -1.61 9.78
CA LEU A 112 -8.35 -1.91 8.40
C LEU A 112 -9.03 -3.18 7.85
N GLU A 113 -9.17 -4.23 8.67
CA GLU A 113 -9.83 -5.48 8.28
C GLU A 113 -11.31 -5.27 7.92
N LYS A 114 -11.96 -4.30 8.55
CA LYS A 114 -13.37 -3.93 8.31
C LYS A 114 -13.52 -2.88 7.21
N SER A 115 -12.45 -2.16 6.88
CA SER A 115 -12.46 -1.02 5.98
C SER A 115 -12.55 -1.43 4.52
N LYS A 116 -13.42 -0.76 3.76
CA LYS A 116 -13.62 -1.00 2.34
C LYS A 116 -12.53 -0.33 1.51
N VAL A 117 -11.86 -1.08 0.65
CA VAL A 117 -10.90 -0.53 -0.32
C VAL A 117 -11.62 0.31 -1.37
N ILE A 118 -11.24 1.57 -1.52
CA ILE A 118 -11.79 2.51 -2.50
C ILE A 118 -10.80 2.88 -3.60
N GLY A 119 -9.50 2.64 -3.39
CA GLY A 119 -8.48 2.87 -4.40
C GLY A 119 -7.20 2.09 -4.11
N CYS A 120 -6.49 1.74 -5.18
CA CYS A 120 -5.13 1.23 -5.11
C CYS A 120 -4.41 1.51 -6.43
N PHE A 121 -3.21 2.07 -6.34
CA PHE A 121 -2.43 2.44 -7.52
C PHE A 121 -0.94 2.57 -7.18
N PRO A 122 -0.04 2.46 -8.20
CA PRO A 122 1.38 2.71 -8.01
C PRO A 122 1.63 4.21 -7.80
N VAL A 123 2.61 4.53 -6.95
CA VAL A 123 3.05 5.89 -6.66
C VAL A 123 4.58 5.94 -6.61
N ALA A 124 5.14 7.09 -6.99
CA ALA A 124 6.59 7.32 -6.93
C ALA A 124 7.04 7.80 -5.55
N GLU A 125 6.15 8.41 -4.79
CA GLU A 125 6.42 9.03 -3.49
C GLU A 125 5.22 8.90 -2.55
N ILE A 126 5.44 9.14 -1.27
CA ILE A 126 4.35 9.27 -0.30
C ILE A 126 3.62 10.56 -0.62
N ILE A 127 2.38 10.44 -1.06
CA ILE A 127 1.58 11.56 -1.51
C ILE A 127 1.10 12.33 -0.28
N GLN A 128 1.42 13.61 -0.25
CA GLN A 128 0.88 14.56 0.71
C GLN A 128 -0.39 15.16 0.13
N ASN A 129 -1.43 15.33 0.91
CA ASN A 129 -2.75 15.79 0.48
C ASN A 129 -3.46 14.79 -0.42
N VAL A 130 -3.62 13.61 0.08
CA VAL A 130 -4.22 12.54 -0.71
C VAL A 130 -5.71 12.56 -0.61
N ASN A 131 -6.30 12.86 -1.68
CA ASN A 131 -7.22 11.89 -2.27
C ASN A 131 -7.59 12.31 -3.69
N PRO A 132 -6.99 11.75 -4.73
CA PRO A 132 -7.51 11.94 -6.08
C PRO A 132 -8.92 11.36 -6.25
N ALA A 133 -9.39 10.53 -5.31
CA ALA A 133 -10.77 10.04 -5.27
C ALA A 133 -11.68 10.91 -4.38
N ARG A 134 -11.14 12.00 -3.80
CA ARG A 134 -11.93 12.88 -2.95
C ARG A 134 -12.49 14.08 -3.71
N PRO A 135 -13.77 14.03 -4.11
CA PRO A 135 -14.62 15.12 -3.72
C PRO A 135 -15.64 14.77 -2.64
N SER A 136 -15.75 13.53 -2.20
CA SER A 136 -16.95 13.11 -1.46
C SER A 136 -16.78 11.98 -0.46
N ALA A 137 -15.61 11.77 0.13
CA ALA A 137 -15.56 10.83 1.23
C ALA A 137 -16.07 11.51 2.52
N PRO A 138 -17.26 11.20 2.99
CA PRO A 138 -17.85 11.81 4.17
C PRO A 138 -17.26 11.28 5.48
N SER A 139 -16.43 10.27 5.43
CA SER A 139 -15.82 9.60 6.58
C SER A 139 -14.29 9.62 6.49
N GLY A 140 -13.65 9.34 7.60
CA GLY A 140 -12.20 9.19 7.68
C GLY A 140 -11.66 8.16 6.68
N LEU A 141 -10.37 8.27 6.41
CA LEU A 141 -9.66 7.42 5.47
C LEU A 141 -8.51 6.69 6.15
N THR A 142 -8.20 5.51 5.64
CA THR A 142 -6.89 4.91 5.84
C THR A 142 -6.12 4.89 4.53
N VAL A 143 -4.84 5.16 4.63
CA VAL A 143 -3.91 5.13 3.51
C VAL A 143 -2.75 4.22 3.87
N SER A 144 -2.56 3.16 3.09
CA SER A 144 -1.48 2.21 3.29
C SER A 144 -0.51 2.29 2.12
N TYR A 145 0.72 2.71 2.40
CA TYR A 145 1.82 2.66 1.43
C TYR A 145 2.61 1.38 1.64
N ARG A 146 2.93 0.69 0.56
CA ARG A 146 3.80 -0.49 0.56
C ARG A 146 4.85 -0.35 -0.53
N GLY A 147 6.09 -0.67 -0.19
CA GLY A 147 7.18 -0.52 -1.13
C GLY A 147 8.49 -1.13 -0.63
N VAL A 148 9.57 -0.69 -1.24
CA VAL A 148 10.91 -1.13 -0.90
C VAL A 148 11.80 0.09 -0.65
N LEU A 149 12.43 0.13 0.52
CA LEU A 149 13.51 1.05 0.82
C LEU A 149 14.81 0.46 0.28
N GLU A 150 15.52 1.24 -0.52
CA GLU A 150 16.87 0.91 -0.96
C GLU A 150 17.88 1.55 0.00
N ILE A 151 18.46 0.73 0.85
CA ILE A 151 19.48 1.13 1.81
C ILE A 151 20.86 1.02 1.15
N LYS A 152 21.53 2.14 0.93
CA LYS A 152 22.82 2.20 0.22
C LYS A 152 24.01 1.83 1.11
N LYS A 153 23.93 2.08 2.40
CA LYS A 153 25.04 1.87 3.35
C LYS A 153 24.53 1.13 4.59
N THR A 154 25.17 0.04 4.96
CA THR A 154 24.89 -0.65 6.23
C THR A 154 25.15 0.28 7.40
N GLY A 155 24.23 0.32 8.36
CA GLY A 155 24.38 1.15 9.55
C GLY A 155 23.09 1.35 10.31
N VAL A 156 23.16 2.20 11.32
CA VAL A 156 22.01 2.54 12.17
C VAL A 156 21.27 3.73 11.58
N TYR A 157 20.02 3.48 11.22
CA TYR A 157 19.09 4.49 10.72
C TYR A 157 18.10 4.86 11.82
N ARG A 158 17.64 6.07 11.81
CA ARG A 158 16.57 6.54 12.68
C ARG A 158 15.39 6.94 11.82
N PHE A 159 14.23 6.33 12.06
CA PHE A 159 13.01 6.57 11.31
C PHE A 159 11.99 7.33 12.13
N PHE A 160 11.20 8.12 11.42
CA PHE A 160 10.11 8.92 12.00
C PHE A 160 8.91 8.87 11.06
N VAL A 161 7.73 8.71 11.62
CA VAL A 161 6.48 8.94 10.92
C VAL A 161 5.80 10.17 11.52
N ASN A 162 5.25 10.98 10.64
CA ASN A 162 4.57 12.19 11.03
C ASN A 162 3.36 12.36 10.13
N SER A 163 2.19 12.35 10.70
CA SER A 163 0.94 12.39 9.94
C SER A 163 -0.10 13.21 10.66
N GLU A 164 -1.11 13.57 9.94
CA GLU A 164 -2.37 13.92 10.53
C GLU A 164 -2.99 12.66 11.09
N ASP A 165 -3.40 12.72 12.35
CA ASP A 165 -3.82 11.58 13.17
C ASP A 165 -2.75 10.48 13.28
N ALA A 166 -3.13 9.20 13.22
CA ALA A 166 -2.21 8.12 13.52
C ALA A 166 -1.43 7.62 12.29
N SER A 167 -0.20 7.21 12.52
CA SER A 167 0.61 6.51 11.52
C SER A 167 1.55 5.48 12.13
N PHE A 168 1.82 4.43 11.37
CA PHE A 168 2.60 3.26 11.79
C PHE A 168 3.53 2.85 10.66
N LEU A 169 4.83 2.74 10.95
CA LEU A 169 5.84 2.27 10.00
C LEU A 169 6.30 0.86 10.36
N PHE A 170 6.33 0.01 9.35
CA PHE A 170 6.90 -1.33 9.40
C PHE A 170 8.03 -1.44 8.38
N ILE A 171 9.12 -2.11 8.77
CA ILE A 171 10.22 -2.47 7.88
C ILE A 171 10.53 -3.95 8.11
N GLY A 172 10.53 -4.75 7.04
CA GLY A 172 10.70 -6.19 7.13
C GLY A 172 9.65 -6.90 7.97
N GLY A 173 8.43 -6.32 8.07
CA GLY A 173 7.33 -6.83 8.89
C GLY A 173 7.37 -6.46 10.38
N PHE A 174 8.43 -5.78 10.85
CA PHE A 174 8.55 -5.32 12.22
C PHE A 174 8.10 -3.85 12.36
N LYS A 175 7.28 -3.55 13.37
CA LYS A 175 6.90 -2.17 13.67
C LYS A 175 8.12 -1.40 14.17
N VAL A 176 8.50 -0.35 13.42
CA VAL A 176 9.71 0.44 13.67
C VAL A 176 9.40 1.70 14.46
N CYS A 177 8.38 2.43 14.06
CA CYS A 177 7.90 3.59 14.79
C CYS A 177 6.41 3.82 14.57
N GLU A 178 5.82 4.61 15.44
CA GLU A 178 4.40 4.96 15.37
C GLU A 178 4.14 6.34 15.93
N ARG A 179 3.06 6.91 15.48
CA ARG A 179 2.41 8.08 16.07
C ARG A 179 0.94 7.74 16.21
N THR A 180 0.42 7.79 17.43
CA THR A 180 -0.94 7.37 17.76
C THR A 180 -1.81 8.57 18.13
N GLY A 181 -3.11 8.38 18.08
CA GLY A 181 -4.09 9.41 18.46
C GLY A 181 -4.27 10.49 17.41
N SER A 182 -5.05 11.50 17.79
CA SER A 182 -5.34 12.64 16.94
C SER A 182 -4.19 13.63 16.95
N ASN A 183 -3.58 13.84 15.81
CA ASN A 183 -2.38 14.65 15.66
C ASN A 183 -2.51 15.65 14.51
N VAL A 184 -1.74 16.74 14.61
CA VAL A 184 -1.48 17.66 13.51
C VAL A 184 -0.06 17.41 13.01
N PRO A 185 0.15 17.30 11.69
CA PRO A 185 1.51 17.16 11.16
C PRO A 185 2.38 18.35 11.55
N VAL A 186 3.57 18.04 12.03
CA VAL A 186 4.58 19.05 12.34
C VAL A 186 5.70 18.99 11.30
N THR A 187 6.35 20.10 11.04
CA THR A 187 7.43 20.23 10.06
C THR A 187 8.76 20.57 10.73
N GLY A 188 9.86 20.39 10.00
CA GLY A 188 11.21 20.72 10.47
C GLY A 188 11.75 19.72 11.50
N GLU A 189 12.67 20.18 12.32
CA GLU A 189 13.37 19.36 13.32
C GLU A 189 12.43 18.73 14.36
N VAL A 190 11.33 19.38 14.67
CA VAL A 190 10.31 18.86 15.60
C VAL A 190 9.68 17.57 15.07
N ALA A 191 9.52 17.45 13.75
CA ALA A 191 9.01 16.22 13.15
C ALA A 191 9.93 15.01 13.40
N MET A 192 11.23 15.25 13.51
CA MET A 192 12.23 14.20 13.75
C MET A 192 12.41 13.82 15.23
N GLN A 193 11.88 14.60 16.14
CA GLN A 193 12.01 14.34 17.58
C GLN A 193 10.89 13.47 18.15
N SER A 194 9.72 13.44 17.50
CA SER A 194 8.50 12.96 18.14
C SER A 194 8.33 11.43 18.21
N THR A 195 8.86 10.66 17.26
CA THR A 195 8.54 9.23 17.16
C THR A 195 9.69 8.33 16.70
N GLY A 196 10.93 8.82 16.73
CA GLY A 196 12.05 8.13 16.11
C GLY A 196 12.48 6.84 16.79
N SER A 197 12.58 5.77 16.01
CA SER A 197 13.21 4.51 16.41
C SER A 197 14.50 4.27 15.64
N LYS A 198 15.49 3.69 16.33
CA LYS A 198 16.76 3.28 15.72
C LYS A 198 16.63 1.85 15.20
N LEU A 199 17.09 1.63 13.98
CA LEU A 199 17.11 0.32 13.34
C LEU A 199 18.44 0.11 12.61
N ASN A 200 19.12 -1.01 12.89
CA ASN A 200 20.30 -1.40 12.12
C ASN A 200 19.88 -2.11 10.84
N LEU A 201 20.22 -1.54 9.70
CA LEU A 201 19.89 -2.08 8.38
C LEU A 201 21.17 -2.38 7.61
N ALA A 202 21.21 -3.54 6.97
CA ALA A 202 22.21 -3.84 5.98
C ALA A 202 21.94 -3.06 4.68
N ALA A 203 22.97 -2.79 3.90
CA ALA A 203 22.80 -2.32 2.54
C ALA A 203 21.98 -3.34 1.74
N GLY A 204 21.04 -2.86 0.94
CA GLY A 204 20.13 -3.71 0.19
C GLY A 204 18.69 -3.21 0.19
N ARG A 205 17.77 -4.10 -0.18
CA ARG A 205 16.34 -3.79 -0.35
C ARG A 205 15.56 -4.31 0.85
N HIS A 206 14.80 -3.41 1.47
CA HIS A 206 13.99 -3.70 2.65
C HIS A 206 12.52 -3.36 2.38
N PRO A 207 11.61 -4.33 2.44
CA PRO A 207 10.19 -4.05 2.30
C PRO A 207 9.73 -3.16 3.46
N PHE A 208 8.88 -2.19 3.14
CA PHE A 208 8.27 -1.32 4.15
C PHE A 208 6.78 -1.16 3.92
N GLU A 209 6.08 -0.86 4.99
CA GLU A 209 4.68 -0.48 4.99
C GLU A 209 4.48 0.73 5.91
N ILE A 210 3.69 1.69 5.45
CA ILE A 210 3.17 2.77 6.29
C ILE A 210 1.67 2.69 6.25
N HIS A 211 1.05 2.68 7.43
CA HIS A 211 -0.38 2.79 7.55
C HIS A 211 -0.70 4.12 8.23
N GLN A 212 -1.52 4.91 7.59
CA GLN A 212 -2.04 6.18 8.11
C GLN A 212 -3.54 6.08 8.29
N VAL A 213 -4.03 6.63 9.38
CA VAL A 213 -5.46 6.87 9.61
C VAL A 213 -5.66 8.38 9.66
N THR A 214 -6.68 8.85 8.98
CA THR A 214 -7.12 10.24 9.03
C THR A 214 -8.58 10.25 9.46
N SER A 215 -8.91 11.04 10.48
CA SER A 215 -10.29 11.23 10.93
C SER A 215 -11.14 11.93 9.86
N ASP A 216 -12.42 11.96 10.07
CA ASP A 216 -13.40 12.61 9.18
C ASP A 216 -13.47 14.14 9.32
N ASN A 217 -12.49 14.73 10.02
CA ASN A 217 -12.41 16.17 10.16
C ASN A 217 -12.34 16.82 8.76
N PRO A 218 -13.31 17.67 8.38
CA PRO A 218 -13.35 18.32 7.06
C PRO A 218 -12.13 19.20 6.74
N GLY A 219 -11.37 19.61 7.75
CA GLY A 219 -10.10 20.34 7.61
C GLY A 219 -8.87 19.43 7.50
N ALA A 220 -9.06 18.13 7.64
CA ALA A 220 -7.95 17.16 7.62
C ALA A 220 -7.25 17.15 6.27
N SER A 221 -5.95 17.43 6.25
CA SER A 221 -5.14 17.48 5.02
C SER A 221 -4.71 16.09 4.54
N GLY A 222 -4.82 15.07 5.40
CA GLY A 222 -4.36 13.72 5.10
C GLY A 222 -2.85 13.60 4.94
N ARG A 223 -2.07 14.54 5.45
CA ARG A 223 -0.62 14.57 5.29
C ARG A 223 0.05 13.41 6.01
N CYS A 224 1.01 12.81 5.33
CA CYS A 224 1.88 11.78 5.89
C CYS A 224 3.32 12.01 5.44
N TYR A 225 4.26 11.89 6.35
CA TYR A 225 5.68 12.01 6.08
C TYR A 225 6.42 10.81 6.63
N LEU A 226 7.32 10.26 5.84
CA LEU A 226 8.36 9.35 6.29
C LEU A 226 9.69 10.08 6.24
N LEU A 227 10.35 10.17 7.37
CA LEU A 227 11.64 10.82 7.51
C LEU A 227 12.64 9.82 8.08
N TRP A 228 13.90 9.92 7.68
CA TRP A 228 14.97 9.13 8.30
C TRP A 228 16.30 9.83 8.23
N THR A 229 17.16 9.52 9.19
CA THR A 229 18.56 9.94 9.18
C THR A 229 19.41 8.83 8.55
N GLN A 230 20.45 9.22 7.83
CA GLN A 230 21.46 8.28 7.34
C GLN A 230 22.47 7.93 8.45
N PRO A 231 23.17 6.78 8.36
CA PRO A 231 24.29 6.49 9.24
C PRO A 231 25.33 7.62 9.15
N ASP A 232 25.92 7.96 10.28
CA ASP A 232 26.92 9.03 10.44
C ASP A 232 26.37 10.48 10.31
N THR A 233 25.07 10.68 10.28
CA THR A 233 24.49 12.01 10.45
C THR A 233 24.47 12.34 11.95
N PRO A 234 25.09 13.43 12.42
CA PRO A 234 24.97 13.88 13.81
C PRO A 234 23.50 14.04 14.20
N ALA A 235 23.17 13.65 15.42
CA ALA A 235 21.82 13.80 15.96
C ALA A 235 21.52 15.26 16.29
#